data_746bf6e02c58f1a5832206a34e31410c
#
_entry.id   746bf6e02c58f1a5832206a34e31410c
#
_cell.length_a   1.000
_cell.length_b   1.000
_cell.length_c   1.000
_cell.angle_alpha   90.00
_cell.angle_beta   90.00
_cell.angle_gamma   90.00
#
_symmetry.space_group_name_H-M   'P 1'
#
loop_
_entity.id
_entity.type
_entity.pdbx_description
1 polymer ?
#
loop_
_entity_poly.entity_id
_entity_poly.type
_entity_poly.pdbx_seq_one_letter_code
_entity_poly.pdbx_strand_id
1 'polypeptide(L)'
;MLNRHRLASKKKSKTEAVQSVTAKRLVDNNIHIGPSDYVPWQKDNKICFVRMEGKLFGDVPMNIELRLSVEDSPNSAGVVIDSIRCTKLALNRGQGGVLYAPSAYFCKHPPHQFTDDEAFQMIERFIKGTQLVQVKDVLCINGELELGASPDFVSESLNQN
;
A
#
# COMPACT_ATOMS: atom_id res chain seq x y z
N MET A 1 23.86 15.63 -2.81
CA MET A 1 23.13 15.66 -4.09
C MET A 1 22.05 14.58 -4.07
N LEU A 2 20.78 14.95 -4.07
CA LEU A 2 19.70 13.97 -4.17
C LEU A 2 19.71 13.34 -5.57
N ASN A 3 19.84 12.02 -5.62
CA ASN A 3 19.84 11.26 -6.86
C ASN A 3 18.48 11.42 -7.57
N ARG A 4 18.45 11.93 -8.80
CA ARG A 4 17.22 12.17 -9.58
C ARG A 4 16.36 10.91 -9.73
N HIS A 5 16.96 9.73 -9.85
CA HIS A 5 16.24 8.46 -9.90
C HIS A 5 15.48 8.16 -8.60
N ARG A 6 16.08 8.45 -7.45
CA ARG A 6 15.41 8.27 -6.14
C ARG A 6 14.24 9.23 -5.99
N LEU A 7 14.36 10.47 -6.48
CA LEU A 7 13.24 11.43 -6.44
C LEU A 7 12.08 10.98 -7.32
N ALA A 8 12.36 10.51 -8.53
CA ALA A 8 11.35 9.98 -9.45
C ALA A 8 10.64 8.75 -8.86
N SER A 9 11.41 7.80 -8.30
CA SER A 9 10.86 6.62 -7.62
C SER A 9 9.97 7.00 -6.43
N LYS A 10 10.40 7.95 -5.60
CA LYS A 10 9.60 8.46 -4.48
C LYS A 10 8.30 9.12 -4.95
N LYS A 11 8.35 9.90 -6.03
CA LYS A 11 7.16 10.52 -6.61
C LYS A 11 6.18 9.44 -7.07
N LYS A 12 6.65 8.46 -7.83
CA LYS A 12 5.83 7.36 -8.33
C LYS A 12 5.16 6.60 -7.17
N SER A 13 5.92 6.17 -6.16
CA SER A 13 5.37 5.41 -5.03
C SER A 13 4.31 6.18 -4.24
N LYS A 14 4.49 7.48 -4.06
CA LYS A 14 3.50 8.33 -3.40
C LYS A 14 2.24 8.53 -4.25
N THR A 15 2.40 8.70 -5.57
CA THR A 15 1.28 8.84 -6.50
C THR A 15 0.44 7.58 -6.53
N GLU A 16 1.05 6.41 -6.63
CA GLU A 16 0.32 5.13 -6.62
C GLU A 16 -0.38 4.88 -5.29
N ALA A 17 0.22 5.22 -4.16
CA ALA A 17 -0.43 5.12 -2.85
C ALA A 17 -1.70 5.99 -2.77
N VAL A 18 -1.69 7.20 -3.33
CA VAL A 18 -2.89 8.05 -3.41
C VAL A 18 -3.93 7.46 -4.36
N GLN A 19 -3.49 7.00 -5.53
CA GLN A 19 -4.38 6.44 -6.54
C GLN A 19 -5.11 5.17 -6.06
N SER A 20 -4.49 4.37 -5.20
CA SER A 20 -5.07 3.11 -4.71
C SER A 20 -6.34 3.29 -3.88
N VAL A 21 -6.51 4.44 -3.25
CA VAL A 21 -7.67 4.74 -2.38
C VAL A 21 -8.73 5.59 -3.07
N THR A 22 -8.57 5.92 -4.36
CA THR A 22 -9.56 6.68 -5.13
C THR A 22 -10.52 5.75 -5.85
N ALA A 23 -11.82 6.07 -5.85
CA ALA A 23 -12.85 5.28 -6.54
C ALA A 23 -12.62 5.19 -8.06
N LYS A 24 -11.98 6.20 -8.63
CA LYS A 24 -11.52 6.23 -10.03
C LYS A 24 -10.11 6.81 -10.03
N ARG A 25 -9.25 6.25 -10.86
CA ARG A 25 -7.91 6.81 -11.05
C ARG A 25 -8.02 8.27 -11.48
N LEU A 26 -7.39 9.16 -10.71
CA LEU A 26 -7.33 10.58 -11.03
C LEU A 26 -6.40 10.80 -12.23
N VAL A 27 -6.70 11.84 -13.02
CA VAL A 27 -5.82 12.29 -14.10
C VAL A 27 -4.50 12.77 -13.48
N ASP A 28 -3.39 12.50 -14.13
CA ASP A 28 -2.04 12.76 -13.58
C ASP A 28 -1.83 14.23 -13.16
N ASN A 29 -2.47 15.18 -13.85
CA ASN A 29 -2.41 16.60 -13.52
C ASN A 29 -3.20 16.98 -12.26
N ASN A 30 -4.06 16.10 -11.75
CA ASN A 30 -4.84 16.32 -10.54
C ASN A 30 -4.13 15.79 -9.28
N ILE A 31 -2.93 15.22 -9.43
CA ILE A 31 -2.09 14.80 -8.32
C ILE A 31 -0.75 15.51 -8.42
N HIS A 32 -0.47 16.38 -7.47
CA HIS A 32 0.82 17.02 -7.35
C HIS A 32 1.56 16.50 -6.13
N ILE A 33 2.67 15.80 -6.35
CA ILE A 33 3.61 15.40 -5.31
C ILE A 33 4.81 16.32 -5.36
N GLY A 34 4.88 17.20 -4.41
CA GLY A 34 5.98 18.15 -4.26
C GLY A 34 7.30 17.49 -3.90
N PRO A 35 8.41 18.23 -3.96
CA PRO A 35 9.74 17.73 -3.61
C PRO A 35 9.80 17.36 -2.13
N SER A 36 10.59 16.33 -1.83
CA SER A 36 11.07 16.09 -0.47
C SER A 36 12.46 16.68 -0.36
N ASP A 37 12.66 17.51 0.63
CA ASP A 37 13.95 18.12 0.93
C ASP A 37 14.45 17.69 2.30
N TYR A 38 15.77 17.76 2.50
CA TYR A 38 16.40 17.51 3.77
C TYR A 38 16.78 18.82 4.42
N VAL A 39 16.23 19.06 5.59
CA VAL A 39 16.45 20.26 6.38
C VAL A 39 17.27 19.91 7.62
N PRO A 40 18.59 20.19 7.66
CA PRO A 40 19.50 19.66 8.70
C PRO A 40 19.08 19.99 10.13
N TRP A 41 18.56 21.17 10.38
CA TRP A 41 18.13 21.58 11.74
C TRP A 41 16.84 20.94 12.21
N GLN A 42 16.03 20.34 11.31
CA GLN A 42 14.85 19.58 11.69
C GLN A 42 15.21 18.18 12.22
N LYS A 43 16.44 17.70 11.99
CA LYS A 43 16.92 16.39 12.42
C LYS A 43 15.99 15.28 11.93
N ASP A 44 15.36 14.54 12.85
CA ASP A 44 14.44 13.46 12.56
C ASP A 44 12.99 13.93 12.37
N ASN A 45 12.69 15.19 12.72
CA ASN A 45 11.35 15.73 12.56
C ASN A 45 10.99 15.88 11.09
N LYS A 46 9.88 15.30 10.70
CA LYS A 46 9.32 15.32 9.35
C LYS A 46 8.04 16.14 9.32
N ILE A 47 7.98 17.09 8.40
CA ILE A 47 6.80 17.92 8.16
C ILE A 47 6.25 17.58 6.78
N CYS A 48 4.94 17.34 6.73
CA CYS A 48 4.21 17.10 5.49
C CYS A 48 2.98 18.00 5.43
N PHE A 49 2.71 18.55 4.25
CA PHE A 49 1.48 19.27 3.95
C PHE A 49 0.70 18.49 2.90
N VAL A 50 -0.58 18.31 3.16
CA VAL A 50 -1.51 17.67 2.22
C VAL A 50 -2.67 18.64 1.98
N ARG A 51 -3.02 18.86 0.72
CA ARG A 51 -4.22 19.58 0.31
C ARG A 51 -5.05 18.68 -0.60
N MET A 52 -6.32 18.57 -0.32
CA MET A 52 -7.30 17.87 -1.14
C MET A 52 -8.41 18.83 -1.53
N GLU A 53 -8.73 18.85 -2.80
CA GLU A 53 -9.83 19.64 -3.36
C GLU A 53 -10.90 18.70 -3.91
N GLY A 54 -12.14 19.01 -3.64
CA GLY A 54 -13.27 18.20 -4.05
C GLY A 54 -14.57 19.01 -4.13
N LYS A 55 -15.66 18.29 -4.32
CA LYS A 55 -16.99 18.85 -4.34
C LYS A 55 -17.89 18.10 -3.36
N LEU A 56 -18.71 18.82 -2.66
CA LEU A 56 -19.80 18.30 -1.84
C LEU A 56 -21.09 18.18 -2.64
N PHE A 57 -22.16 17.80 -1.94
CA PHE A 57 -23.49 17.79 -2.52
C PHE A 57 -23.83 19.14 -3.16
N GLY A 58 -24.44 19.10 -4.35
CA GLY A 58 -24.76 20.30 -5.13
C GLY A 58 -23.57 20.99 -5.79
N ASP A 59 -22.47 20.24 -6.02
CA ASP A 59 -21.23 20.74 -6.64
C ASP A 59 -20.54 21.87 -5.86
N VAL A 60 -20.84 22.02 -4.57
CA VAL A 60 -20.22 23.04 -3.72
C VAL A 60 -18.74 22.71 -3.53
N PRO A 61 -17.81 23.62 -3.86
CA PRO A 61 -16.39 23.39 -3.69
C PRO A 61 -16.01 23.15 -2.22
N MET A 62 -15.09 22.22 -1.99
CA MET A 62 -14.50 21.93 -0.68
C MET A 62 -13.01 21.76 -0.82
N ASN A 63 -12.26 22.21 0.17
CA ASN A 63 -10.86 21.84 0.33
C ASN A 63 -10.59 21.39 1.77
N ILE A 64 -9.61 20.49 1.91
CA ILE A 64 -9.09 20.03 3.20
C ILE A 64 -7.58 20.25 3.17
N GLU A 65 -7.06 20.86 4.22
CA GLU A 65 -5.62 21.04 4.43
C GLU A 65 -5.21 20.31 5.72
N LEU A 66 -4.15 19.51 5.61
CA LEU A 66 -3.55 18.80 6.72
C LEU A 66 -2.06 19.18 6.82
N ARG A 67 -1.62 19.54 8.00
CA ARG A 67 -0.21 19.63 8.34
C ARG A 67 0.14 18.53 9.34
N LEU A 68 1.06 17.66 8.95
CA LEU A 68 1.58 16.60 9.81
C LEU A 68 3.02 16.97 10.23
N SER A 69 3.33 16.82 11.51
CA SER A 69 4.69 16.93 12.04
C SER A 69 4.94 15.76 12.98
N VAL A 70 5.92 14.93 12.65
CA VAL A 70 6.22 13.68 13.38
C VAL A 70 7.72 13.47 13.46
N GLU A 71 8.19 12.76 14.49
CA GLU A 71 9.51 12.15 14.51
C GLU A 71 9.46 10.90 13.60
N ASP A 72 10.17 10.94 12.46
CA ASP A 72 10.03 9.95 11.38
C ASP A 72 10.52 8.55 11.80
N SER A 73 11.64 8.48 12.49
CA SER A 73 12.22 7.19 12.90
C SER A 73 11.37 6.43 13.90
N PRO A 74 10.91 7.01 15.03
CA PRO A 74 9.98 6.33 15.92
C PRO A 74 8.66 5.95 15.26
N ASN A 75 8.13 6.83 14.40
CA ASN A 75 6.88 6.59 13.69
C ASN A 75 6.99 5.39 12.73
N SER A 76 8.13 5.24 12.06
CA SER A 76 8.36 4.11 11.15
C SER A 76 8.78 2.82 11.87
N ALA A 77 9.32 2.91 13.08
CA ALA A 77 9.83 1.75 13.81
C ALA A 77 8.74 0.70 14.08
N GLY A 78 7.52 1.10 14.43
CA GLY A 78 6.39 0.20 14.63
C GLY A 78 6.08 -0.62 13.37
N VAL A 79 6.00 0.03 12.23
CA VAL A 79 5.76 -0.62 10.93
C VAL A 79 6.88 -1.60 10.58
N VAL A 80 8.15 -1.21 10.82
CA VAL A 80 9.32 -2.06 10.54
C VAL A 80 9.32 -3.29 11.43
N ILE A 81 9.00 -3.16 12.72
CA ILE A 81 8.90 -4.30 13.65
C ILE A 81 7.87 -5.31 13.15
N ASP A 82 6.69 -4.88 12.76
CA ASP A 82 5.65 -5.79 12.28
C ASP A 82 6.00 -6.41 10.92
N SER A 83 6.66 -5.67 10.04
CA SER A 83 7.20 -6.22 8.79
C SER A 83 8.25 -7.32 9.05
N ILE A 84 9.14 -7.13 10.02
CA ILE A 84 10.14 -8.13 10.43
C ILE A 84 9.44 -9.37 11.02
N ARG A 85 8.41 -9.18 11.85
CA ARG A 85 7.62 -10.29 12.42
C ARG A 85 6.95 -11.10 11.32
N CYS A 86 6.36 -10.47 10.34
CA CYS A 86 5.79 -11.15 9.17
C CYS A 86 6.84 -11.91 8.36
N THR A 87 8.01 -11.32 8.14
CA THR A 87 9.13 -11.98 7.46
C THR A 87 9.59 -13.22 8.24
N LYS A 88 9.73 -13.11 9.57
CA LYS A 88 10.08 -14.26 10.42
C LYS A 88 9.02 -15.36 10.37
N LEU A 89 7.74 -14.98 10.34
CA LEU A 89 6.63 -15.91 10.22
C LEU A 89 6.69 -16.67 8.89
N ALA A 90 6.96 -15.98 7.78
CA ALA A 90 7.16 -16.59 6.48
C ALA A 90 8.34 -17.60 6.48
N LEU A 91 9.49 -17.18 7.04
CA LEU A 91 10.65 -18.07 7.17
C LEU A 91 10.33 -19.33 7.97
N ASN A 92 9.63 -19.20 9.08
CA ASN A 92 9.22 -20.35 9.91
C ASN A 92 8.27 -21.31 9.16
N ARG A 93 7.55 -20.81 8.16
CA ARG A 93 6.65 -21.58 7.30
C ARG A 93 7.32 -22.11 6.02
N GLY A 94 8.61 -21.85 5.84
CA GLY A 94 9.34 -22.22 4.62
C GLY A 94 8.90 -21.44 3.37
N GLN A 95 8.26 -20.28 3.55
CA GLN A 95 7.79 -19.42 2.46
C GLN A 95 8.92 -18.49 2.01
N GLY A 96 9.32 -18.61 0.76
CA GLY A 96 10.28 -17.71 0.10
C GLY A 96 9.63 -16.81 -0.94
N GLY A 97 10.39 -15.85 -1.47
CA GLY A 97 9.94 -14.93 -2.51
C GLY A 97 9.19 -13.71 -1.98
N VAL A 98 8.34 -13.13 -2.83
CA VAL A 98 7.57 -11.92 -2.48
C VAL A 98 6.43 -12.26 -1.53
N LEU A 99 6.38 -11.56 -0.41
CA LEU A 99 5.29 -11.65 0.56
C LEU A 99 4.23 -10.59 0.19
N TYR A 100 3.26 -10.96 -0.64
CA TYR A 100 2.27 -10.00 -1.17
C TYR A 100 1.46 -9.32 -0.08
N ALA A 101 0.92 -10.07 0.89
CA ALA A 101 0.12 -9.49 1.96
C ALA A 101 0.89 -8.51 2.85
N PRO A 102 2.09 -8.86 3.38
CA PRO A 102 2.92 -7.90 4.09
C PRO A 102 3.32 -6.70 3.23
N SER A 103 3.68 -6.92 1.95
CA SER A 103 4.07 -5.83 1.06
C SER A 103 2.92 -4.88 0.78
N ALA A 104 1.71 -5.40 0.55
CA ALA A 104 0.52 -4.59 0.32
C ALA A 104 0.17 -3.72 1.53
N TYR A 105 0.32 -4.26 2.74
CA TYR A 105 -0.06 -3.56 3.96
C TYR A 105 1.01 -2.56 4.45
N PHE A 106 2.30 -2.90 4.35
CA PHE A 106 3.38 -2.08 4.90
C PHE A 106 4.08 -1.16 3.90
N CYS A 107 3.98 -1.42 2.59
CA CYS A 107 4.73 -0.70 1.57
C CYS A 107 3.85 0.25 0.77
N LYS A 108 4.34 1.47 0.52
CA LYS A 108 3.63 2.46 -0.31
C LYS A 108 3.52 2.09 -1.78
N HIS A 109 4.44 1.28 -2.27
CA HIS A 109 4.47 0.83 -3.65
C HIS A 109 4.84 -0.66 -3.67
N PRO A 110 3.88 -1.52 -3.28
CA PRO A 110 4.05 -2.96 -3.29
C PRO A 110 4.12 -3.49 -4.73
N PRO A 111 4.50 -4.75 -4.93
CA PRO A 111 4.50 -5.37 -6.25
C PRO A 111 3.13 -5.34 -6.94
N HIS A 112 2.06 -5.41 -6.16
CA HIS A 112 0.69 -5.18 -6.58
C HIS A 112 0.00 -4.27 -5.57
N GLN A 113 -0.71 -3.23 -6.07
CA GLN A 113 -1.40 -2.26 -5.24
C GLN A 113 -2.82 -2.74 -4.96
N PHE A 114 -3.19 -2.78 -3.68
CA PHE A 114 -4.52 -3.11 -3.18
C PHE A 114 -5.11 -1.91 -2.45
N THR A 115 -6.41 -1.93 -2.22
CA THR A 115 -7.04 -1.00 -1.30
C THR A 115 -6.62 -1.29 0.14
N ASP A 116 -6.78 -0.33 1.04
CA ASP A 116 -6.41 -0.49 2.45
C ASP A 116 -7.18 -1.63 3.12
N ASP A 117 -8.48 -1.77 2.81
CA ASP A 117 -9.32 -2.84 3.35
C ASP A 117 -8.89 -4.23 2.86
N GLU A 118 -8.58 -4.36 1.58
CA GLU A 118 -8.07 -5.61 1.01
C GLU A 118 -6.71 -5.97 1.63
N ALA A 119 -5.78 -5.02 1.70
CA ALA A 119 -4.47 -5.23 2.30
C ALA A 119 -4.57 -5.64 3.77
N PHE A 120 -5.48 -5.02 4.54
CA PHE A 120 -5.75 -5.40 5.92
C PHE A 120 -6.28 -6.83 6.05
N GLN A 121 -7.26 -7.21 5.24
CA GLN A 121 -7.77 -8.59 5.24
C GLN A 121 -6.71 -9.60 4.83
N MET A 122 -5.87 -9.26 3.86
CA MET A 122 -4.77 -10.12 3.40
C MET A 122 -3.74 -10.36 4.51
N ILE A 123 -3.33 -9.31 5.23
CA ILE A 123 -2.35 -9.46 6.32
C ILE A 123 -2.92 -10.27 7.48
N GLU A 124 -4.18 -10.07 7.84
CA GLU A 124 -4.86 -10.87 8.87
C GLU A 124 -4.87 -12.37 8.53
N ARG A 125 -5.21 -12.72 7.28
CA ARG A 125 -5.18 -14.10 6.78
C ARG A 125 -3.75 -14.66 6.80
N PHE A 126 -2.78 -13.85 6.36
CA PHE A 126 -1.37 -14.24 6.39
C PHE A 126 -0.90 -14.54 7.82
N ILE A 127 -1.23 -13.70 8.79
CA ILE A 127 -0.86 -13.91 10.21
C ILE A 127 -1.49 -15.20 10.75
N LYS A 128 -2.78 -15.42 10.48
CA LYS A 128 -3.51 -16.62 10.92
C LYS A 128 -3.09 -17.89 10.19
N GLY A 129 -2.38 -17.80 9.08
CA GLY A 129 -1.97 -18.95 8.27
C GLY A 129 -3.11 -19.59 7.46
N THR A 130 -4.23 -18.89 7.32
CA THR A 130 -5.45 -19.43 6.70
C THR A 130 -5.47 -19.37 5.17
N GLN A 131 -4.48 -18.76 4.52
CA GLN A 131 -4.35 -18.85 3.05
C GLN A 131 -2.95 -18.50 2.58
N LEU A 132 -2.34 -19.44 1.86
CA LEU A 132 -1.26 -19.19 0.92
C LEU A 132 -1.92 -18.68 -0.37
N VAL A 133 -2.01 -17.37 -0.56
CA VAL A 133 -2.26 -16.83 -1.90
C VAL A 133 -0.98 -17.07 -2.70
N GLN A 134 -0.87 -18.25 -3.30
CA GLN A 134 0.09 -18.44 -4.38
C GLN A 134 -0.47 -17.63 -5.55
N VAL A 135 0.19 -16.53 -5.88
CA VAL A 135 -0.11 -15.72 -7.05
C VAL A 135 0.33 -16.49 -8.32
N LYS A 136 -0.16 -17.72 -8.48
CA LYS A 136 -0.05 -18.45 -9.74
C LYS A 136 -1.11 -18.03 -10.75
N ASP A 137 -2.14 -17.32 -10.30
CA ASP A 137 -3.30 -16.98 -11.12
C ASP A 137 -3.40 -15.49 -11.47
N VAL A 138 -2.33 -14.72 -11.25
CA VAL A 138 -2.27 -13.34 -11.75
C VAL A 138 -1.61 -13.37 -13.12
N LEU A 139 -2.41 -13.52 -14.16
CA LEU A 139 -1.99 -13.34 -15.55
C LEU A 139 -1.78 -11.84 -15.83
N CYS A 140 -0.55 -11.45 -16.15
CA CYS A 140 -0.27 -10.16 -16.74
C CYS A 140 -0.71 -10.18 -18.21
N ILE A 141 -1.85 -9.61 -18.53
CA ILE A 141 -2.25 -9.34 -19.91
C ILE A 141 -2.09 -7.84 -20.14
N ASN A 142 -1.20 -7.49 -21.09
CA ASN A 142 -0.94 -6.11 -21.53
C ASN A 142 -0.53 -5.09 -20.46
N GLY A 143 0.13 -5.53 -19.37
CA GLY A 143 0.58 -4.62 -18.32
C GLY A 143 -0.51 -4.22 -17.31
N GLU A 144 -1.71 -4.72 -17.45
CA GLU A 144 -2.78 -4.65 -16.46
C GLU A 144 -2.98 -6.03 -15.82
N LEU A 145 -3.09 -6.05 -14.49
CA LEU A 145 -3.35 -7.26 -13.72
C LEU A 145 -4.87 -7.49 -13.70
N GLU A 146 -5.35 -8.42 -14.51
CA GLU A 146 -6.69 -8.96 -14.31
C GLU A 146 -6.64 -10.07 -13.28
N LEU A 147 -7.41 -9.91 -12.20
CA LEU A 147 -7.74 -11.00 -11.30
C LEU A 147 -8.55 -12.01 -12.13
N GLY A 148 -7.95 -13.15 -12.42
CA GLY A 148 -8.67 -14.28 -13.02
C GLY A 148 -9.92 -14.56 -12.19
N ALA A 149 -11.06 -14.66 -12.86
CA ALA A 149 -12.33 -14.97 -12.25
C ALA A 149 -12.16 -16.17 -11.29
N SER A 150 -12.56 -15.97 -10.03
CA SER A 150 -12.54 -16.99 -9.00
C SER A 150 -13.20 -18.27 -9.53
N PRO A 151 -12.52 -19.42 -9.48
CA PRO A 151 -13.25 -20.69 -9.65
C PRO A 151 -14.24 -20.81 -8.48
N ASP A 152 -15.43 -21.19 -8.82
CA ASP A 152 -16.59 -21.36 -7.96
C ASP A 152 -16.26 -21.85 -6.56
N PHE A 153 -16.85 -21.16 -5.59
CA PHE A 153 -16.91 -21.54 -4.19
C PHE A 153 -17.70 -22.85 -4.09
N VAL A 154 -17.02 -23.98 -4.24
CA VAL A 154 -17.61 -25.28 -3.91
C VAL A 154 -17.62 -25.38 -2.40
N SER A 155 -18.79 -25.19 -1.82
CA SER A 155 -19.10 -25.53 -0.44
C SER A 155 -19.03 -27.06 -0.29
N GLU A 156 -17.89 -27.59 0.12
CA GLU A 156 -17.86 -28.95 0.67
C GLU A 156 -18.34 -28.90 2.13
N SER A 157 -19.61 -29.26 2.28
CA SER A 157 -20.18 -29.69 3.52
C SER A 157 -19.42 -30.91 4.04
N LEU A 158 -18.78 -30.76 5.20
CA LEU A 158 -18.28 -31.85 6.00
C LEU A 158 -19.44 -32.78 6.35
N ASN A 159 -19.54 -33.90 5.67
CA ASN A 159 -20.33 -35.05 6.15
C ASN A 159 -19.52 -35.76 7.21
N GLN A 160 -20.13 -35.82 8.39
CA GLN A 160 -19.79 -36.68 9.50
C GLN A 160 -19.90 -38.15 9.08
N ASN A 161 -18.88 -38.90 9.39
CA ASN A 161 -19.03 -40.23 10.03
C ASN A 161 -17.77 -40.56 10.81
#